data_441408804747e5b44f74479fbf2b637a
#
_entry.id   441408804747e5b44f74479fbf2b637a
#
_cell.length_a   1.000
_cell.length_b   1.000
_cell.length_c   1.000
_cell.angle_alpha   90.00
_cell.angle_beta   90.00
_cell.angle_gamma   90.00
#
_symmetry.space_group_name_H-M   'P 1'
#
loop_
_entity.id
_entity.type
_entity.pdbx_description
1 polymer ?
#
loop_
_entity_poly.entity_id
_entity_poly.type
_entity_poly.pdbx_seq_one_letter_code
_entity_poly.pdbx_strand_id
1 'polypeptide(L)'
;MNHCMLEVLVKKVPTVRFTQDNKTPLAEVEVEFDSLRAEDPPCAIKVVGWGKLAEELKNTVQVNSKLVIEGRLRMNTVPRQDGTKEKKAEFTLSRIHPFSSKTAVSSIPSQTQSNIKSDSANSLNNEGVKWDSSPLVPDTDDIPF
;
A
#
# COMPACT_ATOMS: atom_id res chain seq x y z
N MET A 1 8.52 -7.28 17.83
CA MET A 1 8.58 -6.69 16.48
C MET A 1 7.38 -5.76 16.34
N ASN A 2 7.57 -4.49 15.93
CA ASN A 2 6.48 -3.51 15.78
C ASN A 2 6.44 -3.08 14.30
N HIS A 3 5.56 -3.73 13.54
CA HIS A 3 5.37 -3.47 12.12
C HIS A 3 3.88 -3.62 11.84
N CYS A 4 3.28 -2.58 11.30
CA CYS A 4 1.85 -2.50 11.04
C CYS A 4 1.61 -2.07 9.59
N MET A 5 0.57 -2.62 8.97
CA MET A 5 0.00 -2.17 7.72
C MET A 5 -1.46 -1.80 7.95
N LEU A 6 -1.86 -0.64 7.45
CA LEU A 6 -3.24 -0.16 7.58
C LEU A 6 -3.73 0.37 6.23
N GLU A 7 -4.95 -0.03 5.86
CA GLU A 7 -5.71 0.67 4.84
C GLU A 7 -6.37 1.89 5.48
N VAL A 8 -6.19 3.06 4.90
CA VAL A 8 -6.63 4.30 5.50
C VAL A 8 -7.24 5.24 4.47
N LEU A 9 -8.15 6.09 4.94
CA LEU A 9 -8.74 7.21 4.22
C LEU A 9 -8.15 8.52 4.75
N VAL A 10 -7.62 9.35 3.86
CA VAL A 10 -7.03 10.64 4.24
C VAL A 10 -8.12 11.66 4.54
N LYS A 11 -8.11 12.25 5.73
CA LYS A 11 -9.11 13.23 6.16
C LYS A 11 -8.65 14.67 6.05
N LYS A 12 -7.36 14.91 6.24
CA LYS A 12 -6.80 16.26 6.20
C LYS A 12 -5.57 16.29 5.29
N VAL A 13 -5.33 17.46 4.70
CA VAL A 13 -4.11 17.71 3.93
C VAL A 13 -2.88 17.52 4.82
N PRO A 14 -1.81 16.87 4.33
CA PRO A 14 -0.56 16.75 5.06
C PRO A 14 0.01 18.13 5.45
N THR A 15 0.30 18.32 6.72
CA THR A 15 0.97 19.53 7.22
C THR A 15 2.45 19.26 7.34
N VAL A 16 3.26 20.02 6.61
CA VAL A 16 4.73 19.88 6.66
C VAL A 16 5.30 20.90 7.65
N ARG A 17 6.15 20.41 8.53
CA ARG A 17 6.94 21.21 9.48
C ARG A 17 8.42 20.83 9.36
N PHE A 18 9.30 21.66 9.85
CA PHE A 18 10.72 21.36 9.98
C PHE A 18 11.09 21.17 11.45
N THR A 19 12.05 20.28 11.72
CA THR A 19 12.62 20.13 13.06
C THR A 19 13.28 21.45 13.51
N GLN A 20 13.52 21.59 14.81
CA GLN A 20 14.14 22.81 15.38
C GLN A 20 15.45 23.19 14.70
N ASP A 21 16.18 22.23 14.18
CA ASP A 21 17.41 22.44 13.41
C ASP A 21 17.16 22.84 11.95
N ASN A 22 15.90 23.01 11.52
CA ASN A 22 15.46 23.30 10.14
C ASN A 22 16.03 22.37 9.06
N LYS A 23 16.54 21.20 9.44
CA LYS A 23 17.24 20.28 8.53
C LYS A 23 16.37 19.14 8.02
N THR A 24 15.42 18.67 8.84
CA THR A 24 14.63 17.50 8.50
C THR A 24 13.15 17.86 8.38
N PRO A 25 12.54 17.68 7.20
CA PRO A 25 11.10 17.86 7.03
C PRO A 25 10.34 16.76 7.77
N LEU A 26 9.24 17.14 8.39
CA LEU A 26 8.28 16.30 9.09
C LEU A 26 6.90 16.59 8.53
N ALA A 27 6.21 15.59 8.02
CA ALA A 27 4.82 15.71 7.60
C ALA A 27 3.90 14.97 8.57
N GLU A 28 2.82 15.64 8.95
CA GLU A 28 1.75 15.09 9.76
C GLU A 28 0.47 15.03 8.92
N VAL A 29 -0.21 13.90 8.93
CA VAL A 29 -1.51 13.72 8.27
C VAL A 29 -2.45 12.98 9.19
N GLU A 30 -3.73 13.38 9.19
CA GLU A 30 -4.78 12.71 9.93
C GLU A 30 -5.54 11.79 8.97
N VAL A 31 -5.61 10.52 9.34
CA VAL A 31 -6.25 9.47 8.54
C VAL A 31 -7.28 8.72 9.37
N GLU A 32 -8.26 8.15 8.71
CA GLU A 32 -9.24 7.24 9.30
C GLU A 32 -9.08 5.84 8.73
N PHE A 33 -9.39 4.85 9.55
CA PHE A 33 -9.46 3.44 9.15
C PHE A 33 -10.72 2.80 9.75
N ASP A 34 -11.19 1.76 9.11
CA ASP A 34 -12.40 1.08 9.52
C ASP A 34 -12.21 0.40 10.88
N SER A 35 -13.23 0.49 11.71
CA SER A 35 -13.27 -0.22 12.98
C SER A 35 -13.45 -1.72 12.78
N LEU A 36 -13.14 -2.51 13.82
CA LEU A 36 -13.27 -3.96 13.77
C LEU A 36 -14.72 -4.42 13.49
N ARG A 37 -15.69 -3.66 13.95
CA ARG A 37 -17.12 -3.91 13.70
C ARG A 37 -17.65 -2.86 12.74
N ALA A 38 -18.43 -3.28 11.76
CA ALA A 38 -19.04 -2.39 10.78
C ALA A 38 -19.98 -1.32 11.38
N GLU A 39 -20.51 -1.57 12.57
CA GLU A 39 -21.41 -0.66 13.30
C GLU A 39 -20.67 0.41 14.10
N ASP A 40 -19.37 0.20 14.37
CA ASP A 40 -18.56 1.15 15.12
C ASP A 40 -18.10 2.29 14.23
N PRO A 41 -17.97 3.52 14.77
CA PRO A 41 -17.45 4.64 14.01
C PRO A 41 -15.98 4.38 13.59
N PRO A 42 -15.54 4.92 12.45
CA PRO A 42 -14.17 4.79 12.01
C PRO A 42 -13.20 5.38 13.03
N CYS A 43 -12.03 4.75 13.15
CA CYS A 43 -10.99 5.20 14.06
C CYS A 43 -10.05 6.18 13.36
N ALA A 44 -9.73 7.29 14.03
CA ALA A 44 -8.77 8.26 13.52
C ALA A 44 -7.38 8.05 14.15
N ILE A 45 -6.33 8.19 13.33
CA ILE A 45 -4.96 8.14 13.78
C ILE A 45 -4.11 9.21 13.09
N LYS A 46 -3.14 9.74 13.81
CA LYS A 46 -2.15 10.66 13.28
C LYS A 46 -0.98 9.87 12.70
N VAL A 47 -0.68 10.12 11.44
CA VAL A 47 0.46 9.54 10.72
C VAL A 47 1.56 10.56 10.58
N VAL A 48 2.79 10.17 10.86
CA VAL A 48 3.97 11.03 10.82
C VAL A 48 5.01 10.43 9.88
N GLY A 49 5.40 11.22 8.88
CA GLY A 49 6.47 10.88 7.94
C GLY A 49 7.67 11.80 8.09
N TRP A 50 8.89 11.27 8.00
CA TRP A 50 10.15 11.99 8.16
C TRP A 50 10.96 12.04 6.86
N GLY A 51 11.66 13.14 6.63
CA GLY A 51 12.58 13.29 5.51
C GLY A 51 11.88 13.13 4.15
N LYS A 52 12.37 12.23 3.32
CA LYS A 52 11.79 11.94 2.00
C LYS A 52 10.32 11.52 2.05
N LEU A 53 9.91 10.80 3.09
CA LEU A 53 8.52 10.40 3.29
C LEU A 53 7.61 11.60 3.57
N ALA A 54 8.12 12.66 4.19
CA ALA A 54 7.36 13.89 4.38
C ALA A 54 7.05 14.60 3.06
N GLU A 55 8.00 14.61 2.14
CA GLU A 55 7.82 15.16 0.79
C GLU A 55 6.89 14.28 -0.04
N GLU A 56 7.04 12.97 0.05
CA GLU A 56 6.18 12.01 -0.62
C GLU A 56 4.73 12.13 -0.14
N LEU A 57 4.49 12.23 1.17
CA LEU A 57 3.16 12.51 1.74
C LEU A 57 2.56 13.77 1.14
N LYS A 58 3.32 14.86 1.08
CA LYS A 58 2.84 16.14 0.56
C LYS A 58 2.46 16.05 -0.93
N ASN A 59 3.24 15.31 -1.72
CA ASN A 59 3.09 15.28 -3.18
C ASN A 59 2.06 14.24 -3.65
N THR A 60 1.95 13.12 -2.93
CA THR A 60 1.15 11.95 -3.36
C THR A 60 -0.22 11.92 -2.72
N VAL A 61 -0.36 12.47 -1.51
CA VAL A 61 -1.55 12.27 -0.68
C VAL A 61 -2.52 13.43 -0.81
N GLN A 62 -3.76 13.12 -1.18
CA GLN A 62 -4.87 14.06 -1.29
C GLN A 62 -5.97 13.70 -0.29
N VAL A 63 -6.77 14.68 0.10
CA VAL A 63 -7.95 14.45 0.95
C VAL A 63 -8.91 13.49 0.23
N ASN A 64 -9.49 12.58 0.99
CA ASN A 64 -10.37 11.50 0.52
C ASN A 64 -9.69 10.44 -0.36
N SER A 65 -8.36 10.43 -0.46
CA SER A 65 -7.64 9.32 -1.09
C SER A 65 -7.54 8.13 -0.13
N LYS A 66 -7.71 6.93 -0.69
CA LYS A 66 -7.42 5.67 0.02
C LYS A 66 -5.97 5.27 -0.21
N LEU A 67 -5.30 4.84 0.84
CA LEU A 67 -3.90 4.42 0.83
C LEU A 67 -3.74 3.18 1.70
N VAL A 68 -2.71 2.39 1.40
CA VAL A 68 -2.14 1.47 2.38
C VAL A 68 -0.85 2.09 2.91
N ILE A 69 -0.77 2.22 4.22
CA ILE A 69 0.42 2.72 4.91
C ILE A 69 1.10 1.60 5.68
N GLU A 70 2.41 1.61 5.66
CA GLU A 70 3.27 0.66 6.35
C GLU A 70 4.16 1.41 7.32
N GLY A 71 4.28 0.92 8.55
CA GLY A 71 5.07 1.61 9.56
C GLY A 71 5.00 1.00 10.95
N ARG A 72 5.15 1.86 11.96
CA ARG A 72 5.20 1.48 13.37
C ARG A 72 4.20 2.29 14.17
N LEU A 73 3.50 1.62 15.08
CA LEU A 73 2.61 2.26 16.02
C LEU A 73 3.40 2.69 17.27
N ARG A 74 3.16 3.93 17.71
CA ARG A 74 3.71 4.48 18.95
C ARG A 74 2.59 5.06 19.81
N MET A 75 2.78 5.04 21.13
CA MET A 75 1.92 5.74 22.08
C MET A 75 2.63 6.96 22.60
N ASN A 76 2.10 8.13 22.30
CA ASN A 76 2.61 9.40 22.80
C ASN A 76 1.76 9.90 23.97
N THR A 77 2.41 10.46 24.96
CA THR A 77 1.74 11.10 26.09
C THR A 77 1.65 12.61 25.84
N VAL A 78 0.44 13.12 25.69
CA VAL A 78 0.17 14.54 25.43
C VAL A 78 -0.45 15.17 26.68
N PRO A 79 0.10 16.29 27.18
CA PRO A 79 -0.53 17.01 28.27
C PRO A 79 -1.83 17.68 27.79
N ARG A 80 -2.90 17.54 28.55
CA ARG A 80 -4.15 18.25 28.35
C ARG A 80 -4.12 19.60 29.06
N GLN A 81 -5.02 20.52 28.66
CA GLN A 81 -5.14 21.84 29.29
C GLN A 81 -5.62 21.77 30.75
N ASP A 82 -6.26 20.68 31.13
CA ASP A 82 -6.70 20.38 32.50
C ASP A 82 -5.60 19.82 33.43
N GLY A 83 -4.34 19.76 32.96
CA GLY A 83 -3.21 19.20 33.70
C GLY A 83 -3.14 17.65 33.66
N THR A 84 -4.11 16.98 33.08
CA THR A 84 -4.08 15.53 32.91
C THR A 84 -3.22 15.12 31.72
N LYS A 85 -2.75 13.87 31.69
CA LYS A 85 -1.97 13.31 30.59
C LYS A 85 -2.83 12.32 29.81
N GLU A 86 -2.95 12.55 28.51
CA GLU A 86 -3.64 11.65 27.59
C GLU A 86 -2.63 10.86 26.75
N LYS A 87 -2.86 9.56 26.60
CA LYS A 87 -2.08 8.73 25.68
C LYS A 87 -2.76 8.71 24.31
N LYS A 88 -2.06 9.18 23.27
CA LYS A 88 -2.52 9.15 21.88
C LYS A 88 -1.67 8.21 21.05
N ALA A 89 -2.33 7.39 20.25
CA ALA A 89 -1.66 6.57 19.25
C ALA A 89 -1.15 7.47 18.12
N GLU A 90 0.08 7.22 17.67
CA GLU A 90 0.72 7.85 16.53
C GLU A 90 1.35 6.78 15.65
N PHE A 91 1.19 6.91 14.35
CA PHE A 91 1.73 5.98 13.38
C PHE A 91 2.96 6.60 12.71
N THR A 92 4.14 6.02 12.92
CA THR A 92 5.37 6.43 12.24
C THR A 92 5.48 5.69 10.92
N LEU A 93 5.41 6.44 9.83
CA LEU A 93 5.39 5.94 8.47
C LEU A 93 6.76 5.39 8.05
N SER A 94 6.75 4.26 7.34
CA SER A 94 7.91 3.68 6.66
C SER A 94 7.73 3.62 5.15
N ARG A 95 6.50 3.38 4.67
CA ARG A 95 6.14 3.35 3.24
C ARG A 95 4.70 3.75 3.00
N ILE A 96 4.43 4.26 1.80
CA ILE A 96 3.09 4.59 1.30
C ILE A 96 2.84 3.77 0.04
N HIS A 97 1.65 3.17 -0.01
CA HIS A 97 1.18 2.47 -1.20
C HIS A 97 -0.15 3.12 -1.64
N PRO A 98 -0.10 4.08 -2.58
CA PRO A 98 -1.32 4.70 -3.07
C PRO A 98 -2.14 3.67 -3.85
N PHE A 99 -3.44 3.62 -3.60
CA PHE A 99 -4.35 2.93 -4.49
C PHE A 99 -4.39 3.70 -5.81
N SER A 100 -3.65 3.23 -6.79
CA SER A 100 -3.81 3.70 -8.16
C SER A 100 -5.15 3.18 -8.65
N SER A 101 -6.17 4.01 -8.61
CA SER A 101 -7.43 3.78 -9.34
C SER A 101 -7.22 4.01 -10.85
N LYS A 102 -6.08 3.60 -11.37
CA LYS A 102 -5.96 3.34 -12.79
C LYS A 102 -6.74 2.04 -13.01
N THR A 103 -8.03 2.18 -13.28
CA THR A 103 -8.73 1.22 -14.12
C THR A 103 -7.89 1.18 -15.41
N ALA A 104 -6.92 0.27 -15.44
CA ALA A 104 -6.33 -0.15 -16.69
C ALA A 104 -7.46 -0.86 -17.43
N VAL A 105 -8.27 -0.08 -18.14
CA VAL A 105 -8.96 -0.56 -19.32
C VAL A 105 -7.81 -0.95 -20.24
N SER A 106 -7.40 -2.22 -20.15
CA SER A 106 -6.59 -2.86 -21.14
C SER A 106 -7.37 -2.73 -22.43
N SER A 107 -7.12 -1.67 -23.19
CA SER A 107 -7.50 -1.57 -24.57
C SER A 107 -6.70 -2.66 -25.29
N ILE A 108 -7.36 -3.79 -25.49
CA ILE A 108 -6.95 -4.79 -26.44
C ILE A 108 -6.88 -4.06 -27.79
N PRO A 109 -5.70 -3.92 -28.41
CA PRO A 109 -5.66 -3.39 -29.76
C PRO A 109 -6.37 -4.40 -30.67
N SER A 110 -7.55 -4.04 -31.16
CA SER A 110 -8.20 -4.72 -32.27
C SER A 110 -7.24 -4.71 -33.45
N GLN A 111 -6.59 -5.83 -33.69
CA GLN A 111 -5.87 -6.04 -34.93
C GLN A 111 -6.89 -6.17 -36.04
N THR A 112 -6.97 -5.12 -36.83
CA THR A 112 -7.58 -5.11 -38.16
C THR A 112 -6.88 -6.16 -39.00
N GLN A 113 -7.66 -7.16 -39.42
CA GLN A 113 -7.26 -8.12 -40.45
C GLN A 113 -7.02 -7.37 -41.75
N SER A 114 -5.79 -7.30 -42.21
CA SER A 114 -5.48 -7.13 -43.63
C SER A 114 -4.77 -8.36 -44.15
N ASN A 115 -5.49 -9.05 -45.03
CA ASN A 115 -5.02 -10.08 -45.92
C ASN A 115 -3.80 -9.65 -46.71
N ILE A 116 -2.68 -10.41 -46.65
CA ILE A 116 -1.77 -10.56 -47.80
C ILE A 116 -1.20 -11.98 -47.79
N LYS A 117 -1.23 -12.55 -49.02
CA LYS A 117 -0.84 -13.90 -49.44
C LYS A 117 0.65 -14.23 -49.24
N SER A 118 0.87 -15.53 -48.99
CA SER A 118 1.92 -16.43 -49.52
C SER A 118 3.36 -15.93 -49.65
N ASP A 119 4.33 -16.56 -49.00
CA ASP A 119 5.17 -17.66 -49.48
C ASP A 119 6.33 -17.98 -48.53
N SER A 120 6.56 -19.32 -48.43
CA SER A 120 7.84 -20.01 -48.20
C SER A 120 8.65 -19.83 -46.93
N ALA A 121 8.63 -20.92 -46.15
CA ALA A 121 9.77 -21.62 -45.53
C ALA A 121 10.80 -20.83 -44.72
N ASN A 122 10.80 -21.00 -43.41
CA ASN A 122 11.91 -21.61 -42.72
C ASN A 122 11.55 -22.04 -41.27
N SER A 123 11.87 -23.31 -41.06
CA SER A 123 11.78 -24.01 -39.78
C SER A 123 12.78 -23.42 -38.77
N LEU A 124 12.33 -23.02 -37.60
CA LEU A 124 13.14 -23.04 -36.40
C LEU A 124 12.24 -23.25 -35.16
N ASN A 125 12.55 -24.30 -34.47
CA ASN A 125 11.99 -24.88 -33.28
C ASN A 125 11.53 -23.86 -32.21
N ASN A 126 10.24 -23.88 -31.95
CA ASN A 126 9.69 -23.34 -30.71
C ASN A 126 9.26 -24.53 -29.84
N GLU A 127 10.16 -25.03 -29.01
CA GLU A 127 9.81 -26.00 -27.98
C GLU A 127 8.89 -25.32 -26.97
N GLY A 128 7.59 -25.43 -27.20
CA GLY A 128 6.57 -25.04 -26.23
C GLY A 128 6.71 -25.91 -24.99
N VAL A 129 6.93 -25.26 -23.84
CA VAL A 129 6.87 -25.91 -22.53
C VAL A 129 5.47 -26.52 -22.38
N LYS A 130 5.39 -27.86 -22.55
CA LYS A 130 4.18 -28.61 -22.24
C LYS A 130 4.06 -28.74 -20.74
N TRP A 131 3.05 -28.10 -20.17
CA TRP A 131 2.67 -28.36 -18.79
C TRP A 131 2.11 -29.76 -18.67
N ASP A 132 2.69 -30.56 -17.78
CA ASP A 132 2.20 -31.90 -17.46
C ASP A 132 0.95 -31.77 -16.59
N SER A 133 -0.20 -32.20 -17.12
CA SER A 133 -1.48 -32.22 -16.42
C SER A 133 -1.77 -33.55 -15.74
N SER A 134 -0.76 -34.36 -15.46
CA SER A 134 -0.91 -35.59 -14.71
C SER A 134 -1.42 -35.29 -13.28
N PRO A 135 -2.40 -36.04 -12.77
CA PRO A 135 -2.85 -35.87 -11.39
C PRO A 135 -1.71 -36.19 -10.42
N LEU A 136 -1.45 -35.27 -9.49
CA LEU A 136 -0.50 -35.45 -8.39
C LEU A 136 -0.97 -36.63 -7.55
N VAL A 137 -0.23 -37.74 -7.59
CA VAL A 137 -0.40 -38.85 -6.64
C VAL A 137 0.26 -38.40 -5.34
N PRO A 138 -0.48 -38.30 -4.22
CA PRO A 138 0.15 -37.98 -2.94
C PRO A 138 1.07 -39.13 -2.55
N ASP A 139 2.37 -38.84 -2.44
CA ASP A 139 3.31 -39.74 -1.79
C ASP A 139 2.88 -39.94 -0.34
N THR A 140 2.60 -41.17 0.00
CA THR A 140 2.32 -41.56 1.38
C THR A 140 3.68 -41.65 2.09
N ASP A 141 4.18 -40.54 2.61
CA ASP A 141 5.31 -40.55 3.52
C ASP A 141 4.87 -41.22 4.80
N ASP A 142 5.30 -42.47 4.98
CA ASP A 142 5.28 -43.16 6.26
C ASP A 142 6.22 -42.44 7.23
N ILE A 143 5.63 -41.66 8.14
CA ILE A 143 6.36 -41.04 9.24
C ILE A 143 6.53 -42.11 10.31
N PRO A 144 7.75 -42.62 10.58
CA PRO A 144 7.98 -43.54 11.68
C PRO A 144 7.90 -42.78 13.02
N PHE A 145 7.02 -43.25 13.90
CA PHE A 145 6.94 -42.79 15.28
C PHE A 145 7.97 -43.49 16.14
#